data_6017ce67104756780797042cc758f9fa
#
_entry.id   6017ce67104756780797042cc758f9fa
#
_cell.length_a   1.000
_cell.length_b   1.000
_cell.length_c   1.000
_cell.angle_alpha   90.00
_cell.angle_beta   90.00
_cell.angle_gamma   90.00
#
_symmetry.space_group_name_H-M   'P 1'
#
loop_
_entity.id
_entity.type
_entity.pdbx_description
1 polymer ?
#
loop_
_entity_poly.entity_id
_entity_poly.type
_entity_poly.pdbx_seq_one_letter_code
_entity_poly.pdbx_strand_id
1 'polypeptide(L)'
;TIKLINRDAKDFSTHTSVIYLLGDFIEGYLHEHNNTTNYLTPVEATMYAKELLSNSLNTIFSNAKSKNFKVVCKTGNHSRMTKKMNSSIDHRHNYEYMLYQMLSKQFPGVDFNVPESDIGYTDILGYTVRDFHGWQLSYGGGIGGLTIPLTKFIQRQNSVKKADFNVFGHFHQFSKPTKDSMLNSSLCGYDTYAQTI
;
A
#
# COMPACT_ATOMS: atom_id res chain seq x y z
N THR A 1 -5.43 -15.04 3.62
CA THR A 1 -5.18 -14.63 2.24
C THR A 1 -5.12 -15.83 1.30
N ILE A 2 -4.20 -16.79 1.45
CA ILE A 2 -4.04 -17.96 0.56
C ILE A 2 -5.33 -18.76 0.41
N LYS A 3 -6.06 -19.00 1.51
CA LYS A 3 -7.36 -19.71 1.46
C LYS A 3 -8.38 -18.98 0.57
N LEU A 4 -8.43 -17.65 0.61
CA LEU A 4 -9.32 -16.84 -0.23
C LEU A 4 -8.90 -16.91 -1.70
N ILE A 5 -7.61 -16.72 -2.01
CA ILE A 5 -7.08 -16.83 -3.37
C ILE A 5 -7.40 -18.22 -3.95
N ASN A 6 -7.19 -19.29 -3.17
CA ASN A 6 -7.41 -20.66 -3.63
C ASN A 6 -8.89 -21.00 -3.82
N ARG A 7 -9.79 -20.42 -2.99
CA ARG A 7 -11.23 -20.53 -3.20
C ARG A 7 -11.62 -19.87 -4.50
N ASP A 8 -11.21 -18.61 -4.70
CA ASP A 8 -11.59 -17.84 -5.87
C ASP A 8 -10.97 -18.41 -7.15
N ALA A 9 -9.73 -18.92 -7.08
CA ALA A 9 -9.10 -19.62 -8.20
C ALA A 9 -9.83 -20.93 -8.59
N LYS A 10 -10.47 -21.60 -7.62
CA LYS A 10 -11.30 -22.78 -7.89
C LYS A 10 -12.63 -22.41 -8.55
N ASP A 11 -13.28 -21.39 -7.99
CA ASP A 11 -14.67 -21.07 -8.37
C ASP A 11 -14.74 -20.21 -9.65
N PHE A 12 -13.70 -19.38 -9.90
CA PHE A 12 -13.66 -18.41 -11.00
C PHE A 12 -12.49 -18.61 -11.98
N SER A 13 -11.74 -19.70 -11.87
CA SER A 13 -10.56 -19.98 -12.71
C SER A 13 -9.55 -18.81 -12.71
N THR A 14 -9.28 -18.22 -11.55
CA THR A 14 -8.40 -17.06 -11.39
C THR A 14 -6.99 -17.39 -11.90
N HIS A 15 -6.56 -16.70 -12.93
CA HIS A 15 -5.25 -16.92 -13.57
C HIS A 15 -4.16 -16.06 -12.94
N THR A 16 -4.48 -14.83 -12.57
CA THR A 16 -3.54 -13.85 -12.03
C THR A 16 -4.07 -13.27 -10.73
N SER A 17 -3.22 -13.20 -9.71
CA SER A 17 -3.49 -12.47 -8.47
C SER A 17 -2.70 -11.17 -8.44
N VAL A 18 -3.37 -10.05 -8.13
CA VAL A 18 -2.74 -8.75 -7.92
C VAL A 18 -2.65 -8.47 -6.43
N ILE A 19 -1.43 -8.20 -5.95
CA ILE A 19 -1.13 -7.90 -4.54
C ILE A 19 -0.76 -6.43 -4.45
N TYR A 20 -1.48 -5.66 -3.63
CA TYR A 20 -1.17 -4.26 -3.36
C TYR A 20 -0.44 -4.14 -2.03
N LEU A 21 0.79 -3.61 -2.06
CA LEU A 21 1.56 -3.18 -0.90
C LEU A 21 1.40 -1.65 -0.81
N LEU A 22 0.54 -1.19 0.10
CA LEU A 22 0.04 0.19 0.09
C LEU A 22 0.81 1.14 1.04
N GLY A 23 1.98 0.75 1.50
CA GLY A 23 2.87 1.60 2.31
C GLY A 23 2.69 1.47 3.82
N ASP A 24 3.48 2.24 4.55
CA ASP A 24 3.58 2.27 6.01
C ASP A 24 3.97 0.93 6.66
N PHE A 25 4.89 0.20 6.01
CA PHE A 25 5.56 -0.97 6.59
C PHE A 25 6.69 -0.60 7.55
N ILE A 26 7.15 0.65 7.49
CA ILE A 26 8.31 1.15 8.23
C ILE A 26 7.94 2.46 8.91
N GLU A 27 8.18 2.54 10.22
CA GLU A 27 8.15 3.79 10.97
C GLU A 27 9.53 4.43 10.95
N GLY A 28 9.63 5.63 10.35
CA GLY A 28 10.87 6.41 10.30
C GLY A 28 11.04 7.33 11.52
N TYR A 29 12.01 8.26 11.44
CA TYR A 29 12.33 9.24 12.50
C TYR A 29 11.71 10.63 12.27
N LEU A 30 10.57 10.70 11.63
CA LEU A 30 9.93 11.99 11.31
C LEU A 30 9.28 12.67 12.51
N HIS A 31 8.75 11.88 13.41
CA HIS A 31 8.23 12.35 14.68
C HIS A 31 9.32 12.22 15.73
N GLU A 32 9.57 13.29 16.48
CA GLU A 32 10.69 13.36 17.43
C GLU A 32 10.67 12.23 18.47
N HIS A 33 9.47 11.84 18.91
CA HIS A 33 9.31 10.71 19.84
C HIS A 33 9.74 9.36 19.23
N ASN A 34 9.67 9.18 17.92
CA ASN A 34 10.06 7.91 17.26
C ASN A 34 11.55 7.61 17.43
N ASN A 35 12.39 8.65 17.59
CA ASN A 35 13.81 8.48 17.85
C ASN A 35 14.10 7.74 19.17
N THR A 36 13.16 7.78 20.10
CA THR A 36 13.30 7.19 21.44
C THR A 36 12.38 6.00 21.67
N THR A 37 11.30 5.86 20.90
CA THR A 37 10.29 4.81 21.08
C THR A 37 10.41 3.66 20.09
N ASN A 38 10.98 3.90 18.90
CA ASN A 38 11.21 2.82 17.94
C ASN A 38 12.24 1.83 18.45
N TYR A 39 11.89 0.56 18.44
CA TYR A 39 12.82 -0.52 18.82
C TYR A 39 13.95 -0.71 17.80
N LEU A 40 13.65 -0.53 16.52
CA LEU A 40 14.61 -0.64 15.41
C LEU A 40 14.87 0.74 14.80
N THR A 41 16.10 0.96 14.36
CA THR A 41 16.40 2.09 13.48
C THR A 41 15.68 1.93 12.14
N PRO A 42 15.43 3.00 11.35
CA PRO A 42 14.79 2.87 10.05
C PRO A 42 15.52 1.93 9.09
N VAL A 43 16.85 1.82 9.20
CA VAL A 43 17.65 0.89 8.39
C VAL A 43 17.37 -0.56 8.81
N GLU A 44 17.43 -0.86 10.11
CA GLU A 44 17.12 -2.19 10.66
C GLU A 44 15.67 -2.58 10.37
N ALA A 45 14.72 -1.65 10.54
CA ALA A 45 13.32 -1.85 10.21
C ALA A 45 13.11 -2.18 8.73
N THR A 46 13.86 -1.52 7.83
CA THR A 46 13.82 -1.80 6.39
C THR A 46 14.30 -3.21 6.08
N MET A 47 15.40 -3.64 6.69
CA MET A 47 15.94 -5.00 6.51
C MET A 47 14.98 -6.06 7.08
N TYR A 48 14.43 -5.81 8.25
CA TYR A 48 13.45 -6.71 8.88
C TYR A 48 12.15 -6.79 8.08
N ALA A 49 11.60 -5.67 7.64
CA ALA A 49 10.41 -5.63 6.78
C ALA A 49 10.65 -6.36 5.44
N LYS A 50 11.86 -6.21 4.86
CA LYS A 50 12.26 -6.94 3.65
C LYS A 50 12.22 -8.45 3.87
N GLU A 51 12.73 -8.93 4.98
CA GLU A 51 12.70 -10.36 5.31
C GLU A 51 11.28 -10.87 5.49
N LEU A 52 10.45 -10.18 6.29
CA LEU A 52 9.06 -10.56 6.54
C LEU A 52 8.23 -10.58 5.25
N LEU A 53 8.34 -9.53 4.42
CA LEU A 53 7.62 -9.45 3.15
C LEU A 53 8.11 -10.50 2.15
N SER A 54 9.42 -10.78 2.10
CA SER A 54 9.98 -11.86 1.27
C SER A 54 9.38 -13.21 1.64
N ASN A 55 9.36 -13.54 2.92
CA ASN A 55 8.81 -14.80 3.43
C ASN A 55 7.30 -14.90 3.15
N SER A 56 6.57 -13.80 3.36
CA SER A 56 5.14 -13.73 3.12
C SER A 56 4.79 -13.89 1.64
N LEU A 57 5.48 -13.17 0.76
CA LEU A 57 5.29 -13.27 -0.70
C LEU A 57 5.67 -14.65 -1.20
N ASN A 58 6.82 -15.19 -0.78
CA ASN A 58 7.24 -16.54 -1.15
C ASN A 58 6.19 -17.58 -0.73
N THR A 59 5.64 -17.45 0.47
CA THR A 59 4.58 -18.34 0.95
C THR A 59 3.31 -18.21 0.09
N ILE A 60 2.94 -16.99 -0.33
CA ILE A 60 1.79 -16.77 -1.23
C ILE A 60 2.07 -17.39 -2.60
N PHE A 61 3.21 -17.08 -3.21
CA PHE A 61 3.56 -17.57 -4.55
C PHE A 61 3.66 -19.10 -4.63
N SER A 62 4.17 -19.73 -3.57
CA SER A 62 4.33 -21.19 -3.51
C SER A 62 3.03 -21.95 -3.24
N ASN A 63 2.06 -21.35 -2.55
CA ASN A 63 0.88 -22.06 -2.06
C ASN A 63 -0.45 -21.60 -2.68
N ALA A 64 -0.47 -20.47 -3.37
CA ALA A 64 -1.67 -20.01 -4.06
C ALA A 64 -1.81 -20.69 -5.43
N LYS A 65 -3.05 -20.96 -5.82
CA LYS A 65 -3.37 -21.63 -7.10
C LYS A 65 -3.27 -20.72 -8.32
N SER A 66 -3.13 -19.42 -8.14
CA SER A 66 -2.90 -18.49 -9.25
C SER A 66 -1.59 -18.82 -9.96
N LYS A 67 -1.61 -18.77 -11.28
CA LYS A 67 -0.42 -19.05 -12.10
C LYS A 67 0.54 -17.87 -12.16
N ASN A 68 -0.01 -16.67 -12.15
CA ASN A 68 0.75 -15.43 -12.23
C ASN A 68 0.45 -14.52 -11.05
N PHE A 69 1.44 -13.71 -10.70
CA PHE A 69 1.34 -12.70 -9.65
C PHE A 69 1.83 -11.36 -10.17
N LYS A 70 1.09 -10.31 -9.82
CA LYS A 70 1.52 -8.93 -9.96
C LYS A 70 1.56 -8.29 -8.59
N VAL A 71 2.65 -7.61 -8.25
CA VAL A 71 2.82 -6.88 -6.99
C VAL A 71 2.90 -5.39 -7.30
N VAL A 72 1.94 -4.62 -6.80
CA VAL A 72 1.87 -3.16 -6.96
C VAL A 72 2.25 -2.51 -5.64
N CYS A 73 3.26 -1.65 -5.67
CA CYS A 73 3.86 -1.04 -4.48
C CYS A 73 3.55 0.45 -4.41
N LYS A 74 3.27 0.96 -3.21
CA LYS A 74 3.17 2.38 -2.88
C LYS A 74 3.94 2.67 -1.61
N THR A 75 4.68 3.76 -1.62
CA THR A 75 5.34 4.28 -0.42
C THR A 75 4.34 4.93 0.52
N GLY A 76 4.51 4.69 1.81
CA GLY A 76 3.78 5.37 2.85
C GLY A 76 4.40 6.70 3.25
N ASN A 77 3.73 7.41 4.14
CA ASN A 77 4.23 8.68 4.64
C ASN A 77 5.15 8.53 5.87
N HIS A 78 5.09 7.41 6.59
CA HIS A 78 5.93 7.16 7.77
C HIS A 78 7.37 6.78 7.42
N SER A 79 7.61 6.19 6.27
CA SER A 79 8.93 5.75 5.79
C SER A 79 9.76 6.82 5.08
N ARG A 80 9.24 8.05 4.93
CA ARG A 80 9.94 9.15 4.26
C ARG A 80 11.10 9.70 5.11
N MET A 81 12.13 10.22 4.46
CA MET A 81 13.30 10.86 5.09
C MET A 81 13.16 12.39 5.20
N THR A 82 12.18 12.99 4.54
CA THR A 82 11.98 14.45 4.47
C THR A 82 10.90 14.91 5.45
N LYS A 83 11.10 16.06 6.12
CA LYS A 83 10.11 16.62 7.05
C LYS A 83 8.76 16.92 6.37
N LYS A 84 8.80 17.41 5.13
CA LYS A 84 7.59 17.72 4.35
C LYS A 84 7.39 16.67 3.27
N MET A 85 6.14 16.34 3.02
CA MET A 85 5.74 15.52 1.89
C MET A 85 6.14 16.23 0.58
N ASN A 86 6.73 15.48 -0.34
CA ASN A 86 7.11 15.98 -1.66
C ASN A 86 6.92 14.88 -2.70
N SER A 87 5.73 14.83 -3.28
CA SER A 87 5.32 13.78 -4.24
C SER A 87 6.28 13.59 -5.42
N SER A 88 6.96 14.65 -5.84
CA SER A 88 7.82 14.57 -7.03
C SER A 88 9.15 13.86 -6.80
N ILE A 89 9.60 13.75 -5.55
CA ILE A 89 10.88 13.14 -5.19
C ILE A 89 10.76 12.10 -4.06
N ASP A 90 9.56 11.74 -3.64
CA ASP A 90 9.34 10.83 -2.51
C ASP A 90 10.11 9.53 -2.69
N HIS A 91 10.04 8.92 -3.87
CA HIS A 91 10.76 7.69 -4.18
C HIS A 91 12.28 7.74 -3.92
N ARG A 92 12.91 8.93 -4.03
CA ARG A 92 14.36 9.11 -3.75
C ARG A 92 14.67 9.25 -2.27
N HIS A 93 13.67 9.55 -1.45
CA HIS A 93 13.80 9.87 -0.04
C HIS A 93 12.85 9.04 0.83
N ASN A 94 12.66 7.76 0.45
CA ASN A 94 11.74 6.87 1.14
C ASN A 94 12.34 5.46 1.29
N TYR A 95 12.40 4.97 2.52
CA TYR A 95 12.94 3.64 2.82
C TYR A 95 12.14 2.53 2.15
N GLU A 96 10.83 2.68 2.00
CA GLU A 96 10.01 1.66 1.35
C GLU A 96 10.25 1.56 -0.15
N TYR A 97 10.60 2.66 -0.82
CA TYR A 97 10.99 2.57 -2.22
C TYR A 97 12.21 1.66 -2.40
N MET A 98 13.21 1.81 -1.54
CA MET A 98 14.38 0.93 -1.52
C MET A 98 13.99 -0.52 -1.19
N LEU A 99 13.13 -0.72 -0.20
CA LEU A 99 12.58 -2.02 0.18
C LEU A 99 11.92 -2.73 -1.01
N TYR A 100 11.05 -2.03 -1.74
CA TYR A 100 10.34 -2.60 -2.90
C TYR A 100 11.28 -2.89 -4.07
N GLN A 101 12.30 -2.08 -4.29
CA GLN A 101 13.35 -2.36 -5.28
C GLN A 101 14.14 -3.63 -4.93
N MET A 102 14.44 -3.86 -3.66
CA MET A 102 15.09 -5.10 -3.22
C MET A 102 14.20 -6.32 -3.41
N LEU A 103 12.90 -6.21 -3.08
CA LEU A 103 11.93 -7.29 -3.29
C LEU A 103 11.78 -7.63 -4.77
N SER A 104 11.66 -6.63 -5.64
CA SER A 104 11.52 -6.85 -7.09
C SER A 104 12.71 -7.62 -7.69
N LYS A 105 13.93 -7.32 -7.22
CA LYS A 105 15.14 -8.04 -7.64
C LYS A 105 15.19 -9.47 -7.10
N GLN A 106 14.60 -9.73 -5.94
CA GLN A 106 14.57 -11.06 -5.34
C GLN A 106 13.59 -12.00 -6.07
N PHE A 107 12.54 -11.47 -6.68
CA PHE A 107 11.52 -12.24 -7.38
C PHE A 107 11.45 -11.89 -8.88
N PRO A 108 12.49 -12.18 -9.67
CA PRO A 108 12.59 -11.73 -11.07
C PRO A 108 11.51 -12.31 -11.98
N GLY A 109 10.84 -13.40 -11.56
CA GLY A 109 9.72 -14.01 -12.29
C GLY A 109 8.35 -13.43 -11.97
N VAL A 110 8.27 -12.41 -11.09
CA VAL A 110 7.02 -11.76 -10.67
C VAL A 110 6.97 -10.34 -11.22
N ASP A 111 5.81 -9.93 -11.74
CA ASP A 111 5.60 -8.56 -12.23
C ASP A 111 5.49 -7.60 -11.04
N PHE A 112 6.59 -6.90 -10.71
CA PHE A 112 6.61 -5.84 -9.70
C PHE A 112 6.45 -4.47 -10.35
N ASN A 113 5.42 -3.75 -9.95
CA ASN A 113 5.23 -2.34 -10.27
C ASN A 113 5.64 -1.48 -9.06
N VAL A 114 6.83 -0.87 -9.13
CA VAL A 114 7.39 0.03 -8.11
C VAL A 114 7.51 1.44 -8.70
N PRO A 115 6.41 2.20 -8.78
CA PRO A 115 6.39 3.50 -9.46
C PRO A 115 7.07 4.60 -8.63
N GLU A 116 7.61 5.59 -9.34
CA GLU A 116 8.19 6.80 -8.74
C GLU A 116 7.13 7.83 -8.33
N SER A 117 5.85 7.57 -8.63
CA SER A 117 4.73 8.47 -8.35
C SER A 117 3.86 7.97 -7.19
N ASP A 118 3.34 8.89 -6.39
CA ASP A 118 2.43 8.61 -5.27
C ASP A 118 1.09 8.02 -5.73
N ILE A 119 0.66 8.32 -6.94
CA ILE A 119 -0.57 7.80 -7.52
C ILE A 119 -0.21 6.88 -8.69
N GLY A 120 -0.66 5.66 -8.62
CA GLY A 120 -0.47 4.65 -9.65
C GLY A 120 -1.77 4.27 -10.34
N TYR A 121 -1.60 3.56 -11.45
CA TYR A 121 -2.69 3.02 -12.24
C TYR A 121 -2.31 1.64 -12.75
N THR A 122 -3.13 0.66 -12.43
CA THR A 122 -2.95 -0.72 -12.85
C THR A 122 -4.14 -1.13 -13.72
N ASP A 123 -3.87 -1.63 -14.93
CA ASP A 123 -4.93 -2.26 -15.73
C ASP A 123 -5.16 -3.69 -15.25
N ILE A 124 -6.41 -4.04 -15.05
CA ILE A 124 -6.88 -5.38 -14.68
C ILE A 124 -8.06 -5.74 -15.58
N LEU A 125 -7.82 -6.54 -16.60
CA LEU A 125 -8.85 -7.00 -17.54
C LEU A 125 -9.65 -5.85 -18.18
N GLY A 126 -8.98 -4.76 -18.54
CA GLY A 126 -9.61 -3.59 -19.15
C GLY A 126 -10.21 -2.59 -18.15
N TYR A 127 -10.15 -2.88 -16.85
CA TYR A 127 -10.52 -1.93 -15.80
C TYR A 127 -9.27 -1.24 -15.26
N THR A 128 -9.31 0.08 -15.16
CA THR A 128 -8.23 0.86 -14.55
C THR A 128 -8.43 0.97 -13.04
N VAL A 129 -7.53 0.39 -12.28
CA VAL A 129 -7.47 0.55 -10.81
C VAL A 129 -6.46 1.63 -10.48
N ARG A 130 -6.89 2.69 -9.77
CA ARG A 130 -6.00 3.70 -9.19
C ARG A 130 -5.56 3.25 -7.80
N ASP A 131 -4.25 3.28 -7.56
CA ASP A 131 -3.63 2.93 -6.29
C ASP A 131 -2.84 4.11 -5.73
N PHE A 132 -2.95 4.34 -4.43
CA PHE A 132 -2.23 5.38 -3.68
C PHE A 132 -2.18 5.01 -2.20
N HIS A 133 -1.27 5.63 -1.43
CA HIS A 133 -1.19 5.31 0.00
C HIS A 133 -2.43 5.79 0.77
N GLY A 134 -2.80 7.07 0.67
CA GLY A 134 -3.96 7.64 1.35
C GLY A 134 -3.70 8.98 2.05
N TRP A 135 -2.44 9.32 2.36
CA TRP A 135 -2.08 10.60 2.99
C TRP A 135 -2.53 11.84 2.19
N GLN A 136 -2.79 11.66 0.90
CA GLN A 136 -3.30 12.70 -0.01
C GLN A 136 -4.72 13.17 0.33
N LEU A 137 -5.43 12.42 1.17
CA LEU A 137 -6.78 12.74 1.59
C LEU A 137 -6.74 13.59 2.87
N SER A 138 -7.10 14.87 2.76
CA SER A 138 -7.24 15.73 3.94
C SER A 138 -8.50 15.36 4.71
N TYR A 139 -8.33 14.60 5.80
CA TYR A 139 -9.41 14.16 6.67
C TYR A 139 -9.20 14.69 8.10
N GLY A 140 -10.14 15.49 8.60
CA GLY A 140 -10.10 16.08 9.95
C GLY A 140 -11.26 15.63 10.84
N GLY A 141 -11.84 14.44 10.64
CA GLY A 141 -12.92 13.91 11.49
C GLY A 141 -14.29 14.54 11.28
N GLY A 142 -14.52 15.26 10.18
CA GLY A 142 -15.79 15.95 9.92
C GLY A 142 -16.96 15.06 9.55
N ILE A 143 -18.16 15.65 9.49
CA ILE A 143 -19.39 14.99 9.04
C ILE A 143 -19.20 14.39 7.65
N GLY A 144 -19.67 13.15 7.44
CA GLY A 144 -19.49 12.40 6.20
C GLY A 144 -18.18 11.60 6.17
N GLY A 145 -17.38 11.67 7.24
CA GLY A 145 -16.19 10.86 7.39
C GLY A 145 -15.24 10.99 6.21
N LEU A 146 -14.61 9.89 5.82
CA LEU A 146 -13.67 9.84 4.71
C LEU A 146 -14.33 9.93 3.32
N THR A 147 -15.65 9.73 3.22
CA THR A 147 -16.35 9.69 1.93
C THR A 147 -16.26 11.00 1.15
N ILE A 148 -16.42 12.15 1.84
CA ILE A 148 -16.38 13.48 1.20
C ILE A 148 -14.96 13.81 0.69
N PRO A 149 -13.88 13.73 1.50
CA PRO A 149 -12.51 13.93 1.01
C PRO A 149 -12.14 13.01 -0.14
N LEU A 150 -12.50 11.74 -0.05
CA LEU A 150 -12.24 10.75 -1.09
C LEU A 150 -12.96 11.09 -2.39
N THR A 151 -14.25 11.43 -2.34
CA THR A 151 -15.01 11.82 -3.53
C THR A 151 -14.41 13.03 -4.23
N LYS A 152 -14.03 14.07 -3.48
CA LYS A 152 -13.34 15.25 -4.03
C LYS A 152 -11.99 14.89 -4.67
N PHE A 153 -11.23 14.03 -4.02
CA PHE A 153 -9.96 13.52 -4.55
C PHE A 153 -10.17 12.75 -5.85
N ILE A 154 -11.10 11.79 -5.88
CA ILE A 154 -11.42 11.00 -7.08
C ILE A 154 -11.85 11.90 -8.24
N GLN A 155 -12.74 12.87 -8.01
CA GLN A 155 -13.18 13.82 -9.04
C GLN A 155 -11.99 14.59 -9.64
N ARG A 156 -11.11 15.13 -8.78
CA ARG A 156 -9.90 15.84 -9.23
C ARG A 156 -8.95 14.94 -10.01
N GLN A 157 -8.73 13.70 -9.56
CA GLN A 157 -7.86 12.77 -10.25
C GLN A 157 -8.46 12.28 -11.57
N ASN A 158 -9.77 12.11 -11.65
CA ASN A 158 -10.47 11.70 -12.87
C ASN A 158 -10.43 12.77 -13.98
N SER A 159 -10.20 14.04 -13.65
CA SER A 159 -9.95 15.07 -14.68
C SER A 159 -8.57 14.94 -15.34
N VAL A 160 -7.64 14.22 -14.71
CA VAL A 160 -6.30 13.93 -15.26
C VAL A 160 -6.29 12.55 -15.93
N LYS A 161 -6.65 11.52 -15.18
CA LYS A 161 -6.77 10.14 -15.68
C LYS A 161 -7.90 9.44 -14.93
N LYS A 162 -8.91 8.98 -15.68
CA LYS A 162 -10.06 8.26 -15.12
C LYS A 162 -9.62 6.88 -14.61
N ALA A 163 -10.20 6.46 -13.49
CA ALA A 163 -10.10 5.11 -12.97
C ALA A 163 -11.50 4.55 -12.67
N ASP A 164 -11.65 3.24 -12.84
CA ASP A 164 -12.89 2.51 -12.55
C ASP A 164 -12.97 2.11 -11.08
N PHE A 165 -11.81 1.90 -10.44
CA PHE A 165 -11.72 1.53 -9.03
C PHE A 165 -10.53 2.20 -8.34
N ASN A 166 -10.62 2.38 -7.00
CA ASN A 166 -9.57 3.01 -6.21
C ASN A 166 -9.23 2.12 -5.02
N VAL A 167 -7.93 1.88 -4.77
CA VAL A 167 -7.42 1.13 -3.61
C VAL A 167 -6.42 1.98 -2.85
N PHE A 168 -6.51 2.01 -1.52
CA PHE A 168 -5.63 2.82 -0.68
C PHE A 168 -5.56 2.29 0.75
N GLY A 169 -4.60 2.78 1.53
CA GLY A 169 -4.34 2.43 2.94
C GLY A 169 -4.45 3.64 3.87
N HIS A 170 -3.46 3.82 4.76
CA HIS A 170 -3.23 4.97 5.64
C HIS A 170 -4.16 5.09 6.87
N PHE A 171 -5.44 4.80 6.74
CA PHE A 171 -6.44 5.05 7.80
C PHE A 171 -6.66 3.86 8.74
N HIS A 172 -5.87 2.82 8.63
CA HIS A 172 -5.82 1.62 9.50
C HIS A 172 -7.14 0.86 9.66
N GLN A 173 -8.15 1.16 8.86
CA GLN A 173 -9.48 0.53 8.92
C GLN A 173 -9.81 -0.11 7.58
N PHE A 174 -10.36 -1.31 7.60
CA PHE A 174 -10.95 -1.87 6.39
C PHE A 174 -12.32 -1.24 6.15
N SER A 175 -12.50 -0.62 5.01
CA SER A 175 -13.81 -0.10 4.62
C SER A 175 -13.96 0.00 3.09
N LYS A 176 -15.20 0.20 2.66
CA LYS A 176 -15.56 0.50 1.29
C LYS A 176 -16.29 1.85 1.25
N PRO A 177 -15.57 2.98 1.33
CA PRO A 177 -16.18 4.31 1.49
C PRO A 177 -17.10 4.72 0.33
N THR A 178 -16.84 4.21 -0.87
CA THR A 178 -17.70 4.34 -2.05
C THR A 178 -17.82 3.00 -2.76
N LYS A 179 -18.77 2.86 -3.69
CA LYS A 179 -18.93 1.63 -4.47
C LYS A 179 -17.67 1.25 -5.26
N ASP A 180 -16.87 2.24 -5.67
CA ASP A 180 -15.70 2.11 -6.54
C ASP A 180 -14.39 2.33 -5.76
N SER A 181 -14.38 2.10 -4.43
CA SER A 181 -13.17 2.27 -3.62
C SER A 181 -13.08 1.24 -2.51
N MET A 182 -11.85 0.89 -2.16
CA MET A 182 -11.52 0.01 -1.04
C MET A 182 -10.35 0.58 -0.26
N LEU A 183 -10.54 0.70 1.03
CA LEU A 183 -9.53 1.05 2.02
C LEU A 183 -9.07 -0.23 2.71
N ASN A 184 -7.74 -0.44 2.74
CA ASN A 184 -7.14 -1.58 3.44
C ASN A 184 -6.91 -1.27 4.91
N SER A 185 -7.05 -2.29 5.77
CA SER A 185 -6.70 -2.18 7.18
C SER A 185 -5.18 -2.27 7.40
N SER A 186 -4.73 -1.92 8.61
CA SER A 186 -3.35 -2.09 9.04
C SER A 186 -3.02 -3.56 9.36
N LEU A 187 -1.75 -3.92 9.21
CA LEU A 187 -1.18 -5.18 9.68
C LEU A 187 -0.56 -5.06 11.07
N CYS A 188 -0.38 -3.84 11.60
CA CYS A 188 0.13 -3.66 12.94
C CYS A 188 -0.90 -4.11 13.99
N GLY A 189 -0.38 -4.56 15.14
CA GLY A 189 -1.19 -4.91 16.30
C GLY A 189 -1.77 -3.66 16.99
N TYR A 190 -2.42 -3.90 18.12
CA TYR A 190 -2.97 -2.83 18.97
C TYR A 190 -1.82 -2.06 19.62
N ASP A 191 -1.67 -0.80 19.30
CA ASP A 191 -0.64 0.11 19.80
C ASP A 191 -1.25 1.36 20.47
N THR A 192 -0.39 2.28 20.92
CA THR A 192 -0.85 3.52 21.58
C THR A 192 -1.64 4.42 20.64
N TYR A 193 -1.36 4.41 19.33
CA TYR A 193 -2.15 5.16 18.35
C TYR A 193 -3.56 4.56 18.20
N ALA A 194 -3.66 3.23 18.14
CA ALA A 194 -4.94 2.53 18.06
C ALA A 194 -5.85 2.75 19.29
N GLN A 195 -5.27 3.22 20.43
CA GLN A 195 -6.03 3.60 21.61
C GLN A 195 -6.69 4.98 21.50
N THR A 196 -6.28 5.79 20.53
CA THR A 196 -6.72 7.19 20.39
C THR A 196 -7.75 7.43 19.28
N ILE A 197 -8.08 6.39 18.49
CA ILE A 197 -9.00 6.44 17.36
C ILE A 197 -10.30 5.64 17.56
#